data_5d50abc2a59ceb1a6a83eb2c31d18a12
#
_entry.id   5d50abc2a59ceb1a6a83eb2c31d18a12
#
_cell.length_a   1.000
_cell.length_b   1.000
_cell.length_c   1.000
_cell.angle_alpha   90.00
_cell.angle_beta   90.00
_cell.angle_gamma   90.00
#
_symmetry.space_group_name_H-M   'P 1'
#
loop_
_entity.id
_entity.type
_entity.pdbx_description
1 polymer ?
#
loop_
_entity_poly.entity_id
_entity_poly.type
_entity_poly.pdbx_seq_one_letter_code
_entity_poly.pdbx_strand_id
1 'polypeptide(L)'
;MGRNVNGQIPNAHFHKVGWQNHVKTWFEQAARKKRRRTTRQEKAAKMAPRPAAGLLRPVVRPPTIKYNYKLRQGRGFTFAELKEAGINKKQARGIGISVDHRRRNRSMESLQLNAQRLKEYHSKLIVFPRRKGKAKAGDADAAALANAQQLKGQIVAMPAAHKKEKAMKITDAMKDEDCHHKIRMARADYRLFGTRQRNRLIKEAKE
;
A
#
# COMPACT_ATOMS: atom_id res chain seq x y z
N MET A 1 -8.84 48.99 -27.95
CA MET A 1 -9.76 49.14 -26.83
C MET A 1 -9.77 47.86 -26.04
N GLY A 2 -9.14 47.88 -24.86
CA GLY A 2 -9.20 46.76 -23.93
C GLY A 2 -10.64 46.57 -23.42
N ARG A 3 -11.23 45.42 -23.64
CA ARG A 3 -12.51 45.07 -22.99
C ARG A 3 -12.25 44.93 -21.50
N ASN A 4 -12.64 45.90 -20.73
CA ASN A 4 -12.80 45.76 -19.30
C ASN A 4 -13.91 44.76 -19.03
N VAL A 5 -13.58 43.50 -18.95
CA VAL A 5 -14.51 42.44 -18.57
C VAL A 5 -14.41 42.30 -17.05
N ASN A 6 -15.23 43.10 -16.39
CA ASN A 6 -15.31 43.06 -14.93
C ASN A 6 -15.97 41.75 -14.48
N GLY A 7 -15.33 41.00 -13.64
CA GLY A 7 -15.90 39.84 -12.95
C GLY A 7 -15.93 38.55 -13.73
N GLN A 8 -15.35 38.45 -14.92
CA GLN A 8 -15.22 37.17 -15.59
C GLN A 8 -13.88 36.48 -15.22
N ILE A 9 -13.98 35.23 -14.88
CA ILE A 9 -12.82 34.36 -14.71
C ILE A 9 -12.01 34.44 -16.02
N PRO A 10 -10.70 34.69 -15.98
CA PRO A 10 -9.88 34.88 -17.19
C PRO A 10 -9.81 33.65 -18.09
N ASN A 11 -10.40 32.55 -17.66
CA ASN A 11 -10.43 31.29 -18.39
C ASN A 11 -11.63 31.24 -19.35
N ALA A 12 -11.56 31.99 -20.42
CA ALA A 12 -12.58 32.01 -21.49
C ALA A 12 -12.39 30.91 -22.55
N HIS A 13 -11.62 29.86 -22.27
CA HIS A 13 -11.32 28.79 -23.23
C HIS A 13 -12.57 28.06 -23.69
N PHE A 14 -13.54 27.89 -22.80
CA PHE A 14 -14.81 27.24 -23.11
C PHE A 14 -15.77 28.11 -23.92
N HIS A 15 -15.54 29.41 -23.99
CA HIS A 15 -16.33 30.36 -24.76
C HIS A 15 -15.70 30.70 -26.11
N LYS A 16 -14.52 30.18 -26.42
CA LYS A 16 -13.83 30.37 -27.69
C LYS A 16 -14.13 29.25 -28.67
N VAL A 17 -13.99 29.57 -29.94
CA VAL A 17 -14.07 28.58 -31.03
C VAL A 17 -13.09 27.45 -30.75
N GLY A 18 -13.58 26.19 -30.81
CA GLY A 18 -12.76 24.99 -30.59
C GLY A 18 -13.05 24.23 -29.30
N TRP A 19 -13.97 24.70 -28.43
CA TRP A 19 -14.35 23.94 -27.22
C TRP A 19 -14.93 22.55 -27.54
N GLN A 20 -15.59 22.41 -28.69
CA GLN A 20 -16.14 21.14 -29.16
C GLN A 20 -15.06 20.04 -29.32
N ASN A 21 -13.83 20.44 -29.64
CA ASN A 21 -12.69 19.52 -29.74
C ASN A 21 -12.26 18.92 -28.38
N HIS A 22 -12.67 19.56 -27.28
CA HIS A 22 -12.37 19.12 -25.93
C HIS A 22 -13.51 18.30 -25.28
N VAL A 23 -14.64 18.17 -25.95
CA VAL A 23 -15.78 17.39 -25.47
C VAL A 23 -15.49 15.91 -25.60
N LYS A 24 -15.61 15.17 -24.49
CA LYS A 24 -15.54 13.71 -24.45
C LYS A 24 -16.95 13.15 -24.30
N THR A 25 -17.45 12.52 -25.33
CA THR A 25 -18.74 11.81 -25.26
C THR A 25 -18.59 10.48 -24.54
N TRP A 26 -19.62 10.05 -23.84
CA TRP A 26 -19.65 8.81 -23.05
C TRP A 26 -20.54 7.72 -23.66
N PHE A 27 -20.95 7.87 -24.92
CA PHE A 27 -21.85 6.92 -25.57
C PHE A 27 -21.26 5.51 -25.70
N GLU A 28 -19.92 5.39 -25.77
CA GLU A 28 -19.22 4.09 -25.87
C GLU A 28 -18.96 3.43 -24.52
N GLN A 29 -19.51 3.93 -23.42
CA GLN A 29 -19.15 3.45 -22.09
C GLN A 29 -19.39 1.96 -21.90
N ALA A 30 -20.53 1.44 -22.36
CA ALA A 30 -20.88 0.02 -22.25
C ALA A 30 -19.95 -0.87 -23.09
N ALA A 31 -19.70 -0.50 -24.34
CA ALA A 31 -18.80 -1.21 -25.22
C ALA A 31 -17.35 -1.19 -24.70
N ARG A 32 -16.89 -0.06 -24.17
CA ARG A 32 -15.57 0.07 -23.55
C ARG A 32 -15.43 -0.82 -22.31
N LYS A 33 -16.45 -0.90 -21.48
CA LYS A 33 -16.49 -1.79 -20.31
C LYS A 33 -16.36 -3.26 -20.71
N LYS A 34 -17.12 -3.69 -21.74
CA LYS A 34 -17.05 -5.04 -22.29
C LYS A 34 -15.65 -5.35 -22.82
N ARG A 35 -15.11 -4.48 -23.68
CA ARG A 35 -13.75 -4.65 -24.25
C ARG A 35 -12.68 -4.75 -23.16
N ARG A 36 -12.71 -3.87 -22.16
CA ARG A 36 -11.77 -3.92 -21.02
C ARG A 36 -11.88 -5.21 -20.23
N ARG A 37 -13.09 -5.73 -20.05
CA ARG A 37 -13.31 -7.02 -19.37
C ARG A 37 -12.73 -8.17 -20.17
N THR A 38 -13.01 -8.25 -21.47
CA THR A 38 -12.47 -9.28 -22.36
C THR A 38 -10.94 -9.26 -22.36
N THR A 39 -10.34 -8.09 -22.55
CA THR A 39 -8.88 -7.94 -22.53
C THR A 39 -8.25 -8.39 -21.20
N ARG A 40 -8.90 -8.12 -20.06
CA ARG A 40 -8.42 -8.62 -18.76
C ARG A 40 -8.51 -10.14 -18.65
N GLN A 41 -9.58 -10.75 -19.17
CA GLN A 41 -9.76 -12.20 -19.17
C GLN A 41 -8.72 -12.89 -20.05
N GLU A 42 -8.50 -12.40 -21.27
CA GLU A 42 -7.47 -12.90 -22.18
C GLU A 42 -6.07 -12.79 -21.59
N LYS A 43 -5.76 -11.64 -20.96
CA LYS A 43 -4.49 -11.45 -20.26
C LYS A 43 -4.33 -12.43 -19.10
N ALA A 44 -5.36 -12.64 -18.31
CA ALA A 44 -5.34 -13.61 -17.21
C ALA A 44 -5.10 -15.03 -17.73
N ALA A 45 -5.79 -15.44 -18.80
CA ALA A 45 -5.61 -16.75 -19.41
C ALA A 45 -4.17 -16.98 -19.91
N LYS A 46 -3.57 -15.97 -20.56
CA LYS A 46 -2.17 -16.02 -21.02
C LYS A 46 -1.16 -16.13 -19.88
N MET A 47 -1.48 -15.64 -18.69
CA MET A 47 -0.60 -15.64 -17.53
C MET A 47 -0.79 -16.87 -16.61
N ALA A 48 -1.79 -17.69 -16.84
CA ALA A 48 -2.03 -18.87 -16.01
C ALA A 48 -0.79 -19.77 -15.90
N PRO A 49 -0.51 -20.35 -14.72
CA PRO A 49 -1.25 -20.34 -13.45
C PRO A 49 -0.94 -19.15 -12.51
N ARG A 50 -0.20 -18.13 -12.98
CA ARG A 50 0.10 -16.95 -12.16
C ARG A 50 -1.18 -16.19 -11.78
N PRO A 51 -1.21 -15.50 -10.61
CA PRO A 51 -2.38 -14.76 -10.17
C PRO A 51 -2.86 -13.74 -11.22
N ALA A 52 -4.15 -13.70 -11.49
CA ALA A 52 -4.75 -12.77 -12.45
C ALA A 52 -4.58 -11.29 -12.02
N ALA A 53 -4.48 -11.02 -10.71
CA ALA A 53 -4.26 -9.69 -10.16
C ALA A 53 -2.84 -9.13 -10.43
N GLY A 54 -1.91 -9.95 -10.91
CA GLY A 54 -0.53 -9.57 -11.21
C GLY A 54 0.40 -9.73 -10.01
N LEU A 55 1.27 -8.74 -9.79
CA LEU A 55 2.26 -8.78 -8.71
C LEU A 55 1.66 -8.39 -7.36
N LEU A 56 2.22 -8.94 -6.27
CA LEU A 56 1.88 -8.51 -4.92
C LEU A 56 2.26 -7.04 -4.71
N ARG A 57 1.35 -6.27 -4.13
CA ARG A 57 1.51 -4.85 -3.83
C ARG A 57 1.51 -4.60 -2.32
N PRO A 58 2.30 -3.62 -1.84
CA PRO A 58 2.30 -3.23 -0.44
C PRO A 58 1.04 -2.48 -0.04
N VAL A 59 0.81 -2.42 1.26
CA VAL A 59 -0.21 -1.58 1.87
C VAL A 59 0.40 -0.22 2.17
N VAL A 60 -0.22 0.84 1.70
CA VAL A 60 0.24 2.22 1.91
C VAL A 60 -0.90 3.13 2.31
N ARG A 61 -0.58 4.21 3.02
CA ARG A 61 -1.50 5.31 3.30
C ARG A 61 -1.32 6.41 2.26
N PRO A 62 -2.41 6.93 1.67
CA PRO A 62 -2.34 8.08 0.79
C PRO A 62 -1.77 9.31 1.51
N PRO A 63 -1.14 10.24 0.81
CA PRO A 63 -0.79 11.54 1.35
C PRO A 63 -2.06 12.38 1.56
N THR A 64 -1.94 13.51 2.24
CA THR A 64 -2.96 14.49 2.58
C THR A 64 -3.84 14.10 3.77
N ILE A 65 -4.31 15.10 4.49
CA ILE A 65 -5.18 14.94 5.66
C ILE A 65 -6.51 14.27 5.29
N LYS A 66 -7.02 14.57 4.11
CA LYS A 66 -8.29 14.01 3.62
C LYS A 66 -8.25 12.48 3.45
N TYR A 67 -7.10 11.90 3.10
CA TYR A 67 -6.99 10.49 2.71
C TYR A 67 -6.04 9.66 3.57
N ASN A 68 -5.26 10.26 4.47
CA ASN A 68 -4.24 9.55 5.26
C ASN A 68 -4.80 8.46 6.20
N TYR A 69 -6.09 8.50 6.50
CA TYR A 69 -6.78 7.48 7.31
C TYR A 69 -7.12 6.20 6.52
N LYS A 70 -7.12 6.26 5.18
CA LYS A 70 -7.41 5.11 4.32
C LYS A 70 -6.16 4.26 4.09
N LEU A 71 -6.38 2.99 3.75
CA LEU A 71 -5.35 2.08 3.26
C LEU A 71 -5.63 1.74 1.79
N ARG A 72 -4.59 1.70 0.98
CA ARG A 72 -4.66 1.29 -0.41
C ARG A 72 -3.42 0.51 -0.83
N GLN A 73 -3.48 -0.13 -1.98
CA GLN A 73 -2.31 -0.75 -2.58
C GLN A 73 -1.34 0.32 -3.10
N GLY A 74 -0.05 0.13 -2.81
CA GLY A 74 1.03 0.95 -3.31
C GLY A 74 1.65 0.39 -4.59
N ARG A 75 2.69 1.05 -5.09
CA ARG A 75 3.41 0.65 -6.31
C ARG A 75 4.30 -0.57 -6.08
N GLY A 76 5.06 -0.61 -5.00
CA GLY A 76 6.00 -1.69 -4.70
C GLY A 76 6.56 -1.61 -3.29
N PHE A 77 7.13 -2.73 -2.84
CA PHE A 77 7.77 -2.86 -1.54
C PHE A 77 9.13 -2.16 -1.52
N THR A 78 9.50 -1.64 -0.36
CA THR A 78 10.82 -1.05 -0.12
C THR A 78 11.88 -2.13 0.08
N PHE A 79 13.14 -1.76 -0.06
CA PHE A 79 14.25 -2.68 0.25
C PHE A 79 14.30 -3.03 1.74
N ALA A 80 13.91 -2.11 2.63
CA ALA A 80 13.83 -2.37 4.06
C ALA A 80 12.77 -3.44 4.39
N GLU A 81 11.57 -3.34 3.78
CA GLU A 81 10.50 -4.33 3.95
C GLU A 81 10.91 -5.71 3.43
N LEU A 82 11.60 -5.77 2.30
CA LEU A 82 12.13 -7.03 1.75
C LEU A 82 13.21 -7.64 2.66
N LYS A 83 14.13 -6.81 3.19
CA LYS A 83 15.17 -7.25 4.12
C LYS A 83 14.57 -7.84 5.38
N GLU A 84 13.57 -7.16 5.97
CA GLU A 84 12.85 -7.63 7.17
C GLU A 84 12.09 -8.93 6.94
N ALA A 85 11.60 -9.16 5.72
CA ALA A 85 10.95 -10.40 5.32
C ALA A 85 11.94 -11.51 4.92
N GLY A 86 13.25 -11.26 4.88
CA GLY A 86 14.28 -12.21 4.47
C GLY A 86 14.30 -12.49 2.94
N ILE A 87 13.77 -11.60 2.12
CA ILE A 87 13.63 -11.80 0.68
C ILE A 87 14.67 -10.96 -0.08
N ASN A 88 15.46 -11.62 -0.92
CA ASN A 88 16.45 -10.92 -1.75
C ASN A 88 15.77 -10.02 -2.79
N LYS A 89 16.22 -8.77 -2.92
CA LYS A 89 15.67 -7.77 -3.86
C LYS A 89 15.68 -8.21 -5.33
N LYS A 90 16.66 -9.02 -5.74
CA LYS A 90 16.75 -9.55 -7.12
C LYS A 90 15.75 -10.68 -7.33
N GLN A 91 15.58 -11.56 -6.34
CA GLN A 91 14.64 -12.68 -6.38
C GLN A 91 13.19 -12.20 -6.30
N ALA A 92 12.89 -11.16 -5.52
CA ALA A 92 11.55 -10.64 -5.30
C ALA A 92 10.76 -10.44 -6.61
N ARG A 93 11.38 -9.86 -7.61
CA ARG A 93 10.73 -9.65 -8.92
C ARG A 93 10.42 -10.95 -9.65
N GLY A 94 11.28 -11.95 -9.50
CA GLY A 94 11.09 -13.27 -10.11
C GLY A 94 9.93 -14.07 -9.50
N ILE A 95 9.68 -13.91 -8.21
CA ILE A 95 8.63 -14.60 -7.47
C ILE A 95 7.29 -13.84 -7.40
N GLY A 96 7.14 -12.76 -8.14
CA GLY A 96 5.87 -12.06 -8.23
C GLY A 96 5.66 -10.93 -7.22
N ILE A 97 6.71 -10.35 -6.67
CA ILE A 97 6.66 -9.21 -5.73
C ILE A 97 7.05 -7.92 -6.47
N SER A 98 6.22 -6.89 -6.36
CA SER A 98 6.56 -5.57 -6.91
C SER A 98 7.52 -4.82 -5.97
N VAL A 99 8.52 -4.16 -6.54
CA VAL A 99 9.55 -3.44 -5.78
C VAL A 99 9.58 -1.97 -6.21
N ASP A 100 9.63 -1.06 -5.24
CA ASP A 100 9.77 0.37 -5.44
C ASP A 100 10.90 0.92 -4.56
N HIS A 101 12.06 1.19 -5.18
CA HIS A 101 13.23 1.70 -4.49
C HIS A 101 13.10 3.16 -4.03
N ARG A 102 12.13 3.91 -4.56
CA ARG A 102 11.92 5.33 -4.24
C ARG A 102 11.17 5.54 -2.94
N ARG A 103 10.32 4.57 -2.54
CA ARG A 103 9.57 4.64 -1.30
C ARG A 103 10.48 4.39 -0.10
N ARG A 104 10.21 5.09 1.00
CA ARG A 104 10.92 4.93 2.29
C ARG A 104 9.91 4.67 3.40
N ASN A 105 10.28 3.83 4.35
CA ASN A 105 9.50 3.61 5.56
C ASN A 105 9.87 4.66 6.61
N ARG A 106 8.91 5.47 7.01
CA ARG A 106 9.07 6.48 8.07
C ARG A 106 8.55 6.01 9.41
N SER A 107 7.72 4.97 9.45
CA SER A 107 7.18 4.36 10.66
C SER A 107 7.49 2.87 10.71
N MET A 108 7.70 2.35 11.91
CA MET A 108 7.93 0.92 12.14
C MET A 108 6.67 0.10 11.85
N GLU A 109 5.49 0.64 12.13
CA GLU A 109 4.19 -0.02 11.89
C GLU A 109 4.01 -0.33 10.41
N SER A 110 4.32 0.61 9.53
CA SER A 110 4.22 0.40 8.09
C SER A 110 5.21 -0.64 7.58
N LEU A 111 6.41 -0.68 8.13
CA LEU A 111 7.43 -1.66 7.81
C LEU A 111 7.00 -3.05 8.24
N GLN A 112 6.57 -3.21 9.49
CA GLN A 112 6.13 -4.50 10.04
C GLN A 112 4.89 -5.04 9.31
N LEU A 113 3.90 -4.18 9.02
CA LEU A 113 2.70 -4.56 8.30
C LEU A 113 3.02 -5.13 6.91
N ASN A 114 3.92 -4.49 6.19
CA ASN A 114 4.31 -4.95 4.86
C ASN A 114 5.27 -6.16 4.91
N ALA A 115 6.15 -6.24 5.91
CA ALA A 115 6.98 -7.42 6.13
C ALA A 115 6.12 -8.66 6.45
N GLN A 116 5.10 -8.51 7.30
CA GLN A 116 4.15 -9.59 7.59
C GLN A 116 3.38 -10.02 6.33
N ARG A 117 2.95 -9.07 5.51
CA ARG A 117 2.30 -9.33 4.22
C ARG A 117 3.19 -10.13 3.27
N LEU A 118 4.48 -9.82 3.23
CA LEU A 118 5.48 -10.56 2.45
C LEU A 118 5.69 -11.98 2.99
N LYS A 119 5.77 -12.15 4.30
CA LYS A 119 5.90 -13.47 4.95
C LYS A 119 4.67 -14.34 4.66
N GLU A 120 3.47 -13.79 4.76
CA GLU A 120 2.21 -14.47 4.40
C GLU A 120 2.18 -14.88 2.92
N TYR A 121 2.64 -14.01 2.04
CA TYR A 121 2.75 -14.35 0.62
C TYR A 121 3.74 -15.49 0.37
N HIS A 122 4.90 -15.41 1.00
CA HIS A 122 5.96 -16.41 0.83
C HIS A 122 5.53 -17.80 1.34
N SER A 123 4.76 -17.86 2.43
CA SER A 123 4.25 -19.13 2.96
C SER A 123 3.22 -19.81 2.05
N LYS A 124 2.52 -19.04 1.21
CA LYS A 124 1.50 -19.53 0.27
C LYS A 124 2.00 -19.66 -1.16
N LEU A 125 3.26 -19.35 -1.42
CA LEU A 125 3.84 -19.30 -2.74
C LEU A 125 4.19 -20.70 -3.25
N ILE A 126 3.68 -21.05 -4.41
CA ILE A 126 4.05 -22.26 -5.15
C ILE A 126 5.06 -21.84 -6.22
N VAL A 127 6.32 -22.21 -6.04
CA VAL A 127 7.40 -21.86 -6.96
C VAL A 127 7.57 -22.97 -7.98
N PHE A 128 7.35 -22.62 -9.25
CA PHE A 128 7.52 -23.58 -10.35
C PHE A 128 9.00 -23.72 -10.70
N PRO A 129 9.50 -24.93 -10.96
CA PRO A 129 10.86 -25.14 -11.38
C PRO A 129 11.12 -24.45 -12.74
N ARG A 130 12.28 -23.84 -12.88
CA ARG A 130 12.64 -23.12 -14.11
C ARG A 130 12.76 -24.06 -15.32
N ARG A 131 13.21 -25.29 -15.08
CA ARG A 131 13.30 -26.34 -16.12
C ARG A 131 12.42 -27.50 -15.70
N LYS A 132 11.56 -27.97 -16.62
CA LYS A 132 10.71 -29.14 -16.39
C LYS A 132 11.57 -30.35 -16.01
N GLY A 133 11.21 -31.05 -14.95
CA GLY A 133 11.92 -32.23 -14.44
C GLY A 133 13.24 -31.95 -13.68
N LYS A 134 13.65 -30.69 -13.48
CA LYS A 134 14.85 -30.30 -12.70
C LYS A 134 14.49 -29.31 -11.59
N ALA A 135 13.81 -29.80 -10.55
CA ALA A 135 13.50 -29.02 -9.37
C ALA A 135 14.78 -28.69 -8.58
N LYS A 136 14.84 -27.49 -8.02
CA LYS A 136 15.90 -27.04 -7.10
C LYS A 136 15.34 -26.93 -5.68
N ALA A 137 16.23 -26.80 -4.71
CA ALA A 137 15.82 -26.51 -3.33
C ALA A 137 14.95 -25.24 -3.29
N GLY A 138 13.75 -25.36 -2.71
CA GLY A 138 12.74 -24.30 -2.65
C GLY A 138 11.70 -24.30 -3.78
N ASP A 139 11.83 -25.16 -4.79
CA ASP A 139 10.78 -25.38 -5.78
C ASP A 139 9.70 -26.32 -5.22
N ALA A 140 8.47 -26.18 -5.72
CA ALA A 140 7.33 -26.96 -5.26
C ALA A 140 7.33 -28.39 -5.81
N ASP A 141 6.74 -29.30 -5.07
CA ASP A 141 6.59 -30.71 -5.42
C ASP A 141 5.64 -30.90 -6.60
N ALA A 142 5.78 -32.02 -7.31
CA ALA A 142 4.94 -32.36 -8.47
C ALA A 142 3.43 -32.35 -8.16
N ALA A 143 3.03 -32.78 -6.99
CA ALA A 143 1.64 -32.77 -6.54
C ALA A 143 1.09 -31.33 -6.37
N ALA A 144 1.88 -30.44 -5.78
CA ALA A 144 1.52 -29.03 -5.64
C ALA A 144 1.43 -28.31 -7.00
N LEU A 145 2.32 -28.67 -7.93
CA LEU A 145 2.29 -28.13 -9.29
C LEU A 145 1.06 -28.57 -10.08
N ALA A 146 0.63 -29.84 -9.94
CA ALA A 146 -0.55 -30.37 -10.61
C ALA A 146 -1.85 -29.72 -10.09
N ASN A 147 -1.91 -29.43 -8.79
CA ASN A 147 -3.07 -28.82 -8.14
C ASN A 147 -3.08 -27.29 -8.21
N ALA A 148 -2.06 -26.67 -8.80
CA ALA A 148 -1.93 -25.21 -8.84
C ALA A 148 -3.01 -24.57 -9.74
N GLN A 149 -3.90 -23.78 -9.13
CA GLN A 149 -4.96 -23.06 -9.80
C GLN A 149 -4.66 -21.56 -9.82
N GLN A 150 -5.08 -20.90 -10.90
CA GLN A 150 -4.95 -19.44 -10.99
C GLN A 150 -5.85 -18.73 -10.00
N LEU A 151 -5.26 -17.92 -9.13
CA LEU A 151 -5.99 -17.08 -8.21
C LEU A 151 -6.63 -15.90 -8.98
N LYS A 152 -7.98 -15.79 -8.93
CA LYS A 152 -8.75 -14.74 -9.61
C LYS A 152 -8.95 -13.47 -8.76
N GLY A 153 -8.83 -13.58 -7.44
CA GLY A 153 -9.03 -12.49 -6.48
C GLY A 153 -7.73 -11.80 -6.06
N GLN A 154 -7.81 -11.11 -4.92
CA GLN A 154 -6.63 -10.50 -4.30
C GLN A 154 -5.68 -11.60 -3.80
N ILE A 155 -4.38 -11.40 -4.03
CA ILE A 155 -3.34 -12.36 -3.63
C ILE A 155 -3.28 -12.50 -2.10
N VAL A 156 -3.22 -11.37 -1.41
CA VAL A 156 -3.34 -11.25 0.03
C VAL A 156 -4.37 -10.17 0.32
N ALA A 157 -5.27 -10.41 1.24
CA ALA A 157 -6.31 -9.44 1.59
C ALA A 157 -5.71 -8.12 2.10
N MET A 158 -6.40 -7.02 1.83
CA MET A 158 -6.04 -5.73 2.42
C MET A 158 -6.53 -5.69 3.87
N PRO A 159 -5.69 -5.25 4.83
CA PRO A 159 -6.15 -5.05 6.19
C PRO A 159 -7.18 -3.92 6.25
N ALA A 160 -8.10 -4.00 7.20
CA ALA A 160 -9.01 -2.91 7.48
C ALA A 160 -8.23 -1.72 8.07
N ALA A 161 -8.55 -0.52 7.60
CA ALA A 161 -7.90 0.71 8.09
C ALA A 161 -8.25 0.96 9.57
N HIS A 162 -9.44 0.57 9.99
CA HIS A 162 -9.92 0.68 11.37
C HIS A 162 -10.61 -0.64 11.75
N LYS A 163 -10.29 -1.12 12.95
CA LYS A 163 -11.06 -2.18 13.59
C LYS A 163 -12.23 -1.53 14.33
N LYS A 164 -13.44 -2.03 14.11
CA LYS A 164 -14.58 -1.65 14.95
C LYS A 164 -14.37 -2.23 16.33
N GLU A 165 -14.25 -1.38 17.31
CA GLU A 165 -14.19 -1.77 18.71
C GLU A 165 -15.60 -1.97 19.24
N LYS A 166 -15.77 -2.98 20.09
CA LYS A 166 -17.04 -3.21 20.78
C LYS A 166 -17.18 -2.19 21.90
N ALA A 167 -18.40 -1.70 22.10
CA ALA A 167 -18.69 -0.88 23.26
C ALA A 167 -18.40 -1.67 24.55
N MET A 168 -17.76 -1.02 25.50
CA MET A 168 -17.47 -1.58 26.82
C MET A 168 -18.15 -0.75 27.91
N LYS A 169 -18.37 -1.34 29.07
CA LYS A 169 -18.89 -0.60 30.23
C LYS A 169 -17.85 0.41 30.69
N ILE A 170 -18.29 1.61 31.03
CA ILE A 170 -17.44 2.64 31.64
C ILE A 170 -17.11 2.19 33.06
N THR A 171 -15.85 2.03 33.39
CA THR A 171 -15.36 1.69 34.71
C THR A 171 -15.02 2.96 35.50
N ASP A 172 -15.03 2.88 36.83
CA ASP A 172 -14.66 4.03 37.66
C ASP A 172 -13.20 4.44 37.44
N ALA A 173 -12.30 3.50 37.25
CA ALA A 173 -10.91 3.76 36.84
C ALA A 173 -10.79 4.61 35.57
N MET A 174 -11.71 4.47 34.62
CA MET A 174 -11.74 5.29 33.39
C MET A 174 -12.24 6.72 33.68
N LYS A 175 -13.10 6.89 34.68
CA LYS A 175 -13.59 8.22 35.09
C LYS A 175 -12.52 9.03 35.84
N ASP A 176 -11.73 8.33 36.66
CA ASP A 176 -10.69 8.93 37.49
C ASP A 176 -9.40 9.22 36.70
N GLU A 177 -9.31 8.70 35.50
CA GLU A 177 -8.13 8.86 34.65
C GLU A 177 -8.02 10.27 34.05
N ASP A 178 -6.99 11.03 34.44
CA ASP A 178 -6.70 12.34 33.84
C ASP A 178 -6.06 12.20 32.46
N CYS A 179 -6.92 11.95 31.47
CA CYS A 179 -6.51 11.79 30.06
C CYS A 179 -5.86 13.07 29.51
N HIS A 180 -6.30 14.27 29.94
CA HIS A 180 -5.73 15.52 29.49
C HIS A 180 -4.28 15.66 29.93
N HIS A 181 -3.98 15.41 31.17
CA HIS A 181 -2.62 15.46 31.72
C HIS A 181 -1.70 14.43 31.01
N LYS A 182 -2.15 13.19 30.85
CA LYS A 182 -1.42 12.14 30.13
C LYS A 182 -1.06 12.54 28.71
N ILE A 183 -2.02 13.09 27.95
CA ILE A 183 -1.76 13.55 26.57
C ILE A 183 -0.80 14.75 26.57
N ARG A 184 -0.93 15.67 27.50
CA ARG A 184 0.00 16.80 27.64
C ARG A 184 1.41 16.34 27.93
N MET A 185 1.58 15.40 28.85
CA MET A 185 2.89 14.82 29.19
C MET A 185 3.49 14.07 28.00
N ALA A 186 2.73 13.23 27.32
CA ALA A 186 3.21 12.52 26.15
C ALA A 186 3.67 13.46 25.01
N ARG A 187 2.95 14.56 24.78
CA ARG A 187 3.36 15.60 23.82
C ARG A 187 4.63 16.33 24.25
N ALA A 188 4.76 16.65 25.55
CA ALA A 188 5.96 17.27 26.09
C ALA A 188 7.17 16.34 25.98
N ASP A 189 7.00 15.06 26.29
CA ASP A 189 8.04 14.05 26.18
C ASP A 189 8.52 13.88 24.74
N TYR A 190 7.59 13.78 23.79
CA TYR A 190 7.95 13.74 22.36
C TYR A 190 8.76 14.96 21.92
N ARG A 191 8.31 16.17 22.29
CA ARG A 191 8.96 17.42 21.90
C ARG A 191 10.33 17.61 22.56
N LEU A 192 10.45 17.22 23.83
CA LEU A 192 11.65 17.47 24.65
C LEU A 192 12.59 16.28 24.71
N PHE A 193 12.30 15.18 24.04
CA PHE A 193 13.09 13.93 24.09
C PHE A 193 14.58 14.19 23.91
N GLY A 194 14.98 14.85 22.83
CA GLY A 194 16.40 15.10 22.53
C GLY A 194 17.07 16.02 23.55
N THR A 195 16.36 17.01 24.07
CA THR A 195 16.88 17.92 25.11
C THR A 195 17.07 17.19 26.43
N ARG A 196 16.08 16.39 26.84
CA ARG A 196 16.16 15.60 28.08
C ARG A 196 17.28 14.55 28.02
N GLN A 197 17.44 13.89 26.88
CA GLN A 197 18.53 12.93 26.68
C GLN A 197 19.90 13.61 26.76
N ARG A 198 20.08 14.77 26.13
CA ARG A 198 21.33 15.54 26.23
C ARG A 198 21.62 15.95 27.67
N ASN A 199 20.63 16.47 28.39
CA ASN A 199 20.81 16.89 29.78
C ASN A 199 21.15 15.71 30.68
N ARG A 200 20.59 14.53 30.44
CA ARG A 200 20.93 13.29 31.15
C ARG A 200 22.38 12.92 30.95
N LEU A 201 22.84 12.88 29.70
CA LEU A 201 24.24 12.58 29.37
C LEU A 201 25.23 13.60 29.99
N ILE A 202 24.86 14.89 30.01
CA ILE A 202 25.67 15.93 30.65
C ILE A 202 25.73 15.71 32.17
N LYS A 203 24.64 15.26 32.79
CA LYS A 203 24.61 14.98 34.23
C LYS A 203 25.47 13.76 34.56
N GLU A 204 25.29 12.66 33.81
CA GLU A 204 26.08 11.42 33.95
C GLU A 204 27.58 11.65 33.70
N ALA A 205 27.97 12.61 32.87
CA ALA A 205 29.38 12.96 32.64
C ALA A 205 29.98 13.86 33.73
N LYS A 206 29.17 14.41 34.64
CA LYS A 206 29.62 15.26 35.76
C LYS A 206 29.69 14.51 37.10
N GLU A 207 29.02 13.38 37.19
CA GLU A 207 29.13 12.39 38.29
C GLU A 207 30.28 11.43 38.05
#